data_2127f5e22f15b58879cd0f881182b96e
#
_entry.id   2127f5e22f15b58879cd0f881182b96e
#
_cell.length_a   1.000
_cell.length_b   1.000
_cell.length_c   1.000
_cell.angle_alpha   90.00
_cell.angle_beta   90.00
_cell.angle_gamma   90.00
#
_symmetry.space_group_name_H-M   'P 1'
#
loop_
_entity.id
_entity.type
_entity.pdbx_description
1 polymer ?
#
loop_
_entity_poly.entity_id
_entity_poly.type
_entity_poly.pdbx_seq_one_letter_code
_entity_poly.pdbx_strand_id
1 'polypeptide(L)'
;GVTKVGKVRSGRRDITEYRPETRENLSKLLMAVGHDLRVVIIKLADRLHNLQTLKYLSAEKQHKIARESLDVFAPLADRMGMGRVRVQIEELAFSYLEPQEYQQLQGVIKQRVRQAHRNLETVRKAVEDAFRQAGLQAQLEGRIKSVYSLHKKLRKVDGDFDEIYDLIALRVL
;
A
#
# COMPACT_ATOMS: atom_id res chain seq x y z
N GLY A 1 22.22 -30.86 12.11
CA GLY A 1 22.55 -29.74 11.24
C GLY A 1 21.56 -28.62 11.45
N VAL A 2 21.99 -27.54 12.11
CA VAL A 2 21.16 -26.35 12.35
C VAL A 2 21.18 -25.53 11.07
N THR A 3 20.09 -25.50 10.34
CA THR A 3 19.89 -24.62 9.19
C THR A 3 19.67 -23.20 9.72
N LYS A 4 20.63 -22.32 9.46
CA LYS A 4 20.53 -20.88 9.73
C LYS A 4 19.34 -20.30 8.98
N VAL A 5 18.31 -19.91 9.72
CA VAL A 5 17.24 -19.06 9.22
C VAL A 5 17.85 -17.72 8.83
N GLY A 6 17.84 -17.41 7.53
CA GLY A 6 18.36 -16.16 7.00
C GLY A 6 17.59 -14.98 7.60
N LYS A 7 18.32 -14.06 8.22
CA LYS A 7 17.79 -12.77 8.70
C LYS A 7 17.09 -12.08 7.53
N VAL A 8 15.77 -11.96 7.59
CA VAL A 8 14.99 -11.08 6.71
C VAL A 8 15.40 -9.66 7.07
N ARG A 9 16.27 -9.08 6.27
CA ARG A 9 16.62 -7.66 6.34
C ARG A 9 15.35 -6.87 6.05
N SER A 10 14.85 -6.16 7.02
CA SER A 10 13.88 -5.07 6.88
C SER A 10 14.44 -4.09 5.83
N GLY A 11 13.93 -4.21 4.57
CA GLY A 11 14.66 -3.74 3.42
C GLY A 11 14.30 -2.32 3.03
N ARG A 12 15.14 -1.38 3.38
CA ARG A 12 15.47 -0.34 2.40
C ARG A 12 16.35 -1.02 1.35
N ARG A 13 15.80 -1.28 0.16
CA ARG A 13 16.62 -1.69 -0.98
C ARG A 13 17.59 -0.55 -1.28
N ASP A 14 18.88 -0.87 -1.38
CA ASP A 14 19.87 0.10 -1.81
C ASP A 14 19.58 0.50 -3.27
N ILE A 15 19.85 1.76 -3.62
CA ILE A 15 19.69 2.26 -5.00
C ILE A 15 20.49 1.40 -5.99
N THR A 16 21.55 0.74 -5.54
CA THR A 16 22.38 -0.16 -6.34
C THR A 16 21.70 -1.46 -6.75
N GLU A 17 20.61 -1.87 -6.07
CA GLU A 17 19.83 -3.08 -6.38
C GLU A 17 18.87 -2.90 -7.57
N TYR A 18 18.65 -1.66 -8.04
CA TYR A 18 17.78 -1.39 -9.18
C TYR A 18 18.49 -1.57 -10.52
N ARG A 19 17.72 -1.92 -11.56
CA ARG A 19 18.23 -1.93 -12.93
C ARG A 19 18.79 -0.55 -13.31
N PRO A 20 19.83 -0.46 -14.15
CA PRO A 20 20.47 0.81 -14.51
C PRO A 20 19.51 1.92 -14.96
N GLU A 21 18.52 1.57 -15.80
CA GLU A 21 17.48 2.50 -16.28
C GLU A 21 16.59 3.03 -15.12
N THR A 22 16.25 2.16 -14.17
CA THR A 22 15.44 2.55 -13.01
C THR A 22 16.24 3.47 -12.08
N ARG A 23 17.55 3.23 -11.94
CA ARG A 23 18.46 4.11 -11.17
C ARG A 23 18.58 5.49 -11.79
N GLU A 24 18.74 5.58 -13.10
CA GLU A 24 18.84 6.85 -13.80
C GLU A 24 17.55 7.67 -13.67
N ASN A 25 16.40 7.03 -13.86
CA ASN A 25 15.09 7.67 -13.70
C ASN A 25 14.88 8.15 -12.25
N LEU A 26 15.28 7.35 -11.25
CA LEU A 26 15.20 7.72 -9.85
C LEU A 26 16.12 8.90 -9.53
N SER A 27 17.36 8.90 -10.06
CA SER A 27 18.30 10.00 -9.86
C SER A 27 17.80 11.31 -10.46
N LYS A 28 17.27 11.27 -11.70
CA LYS A 28 16.64 12.43 -12.35
C LYS A 28 15.44 12.95 -11.54
N LEU A 29 14.63 12.03 -11.03
CA LEU A 29 13.47 12.37 -10.21
C LEU A 29 13.89 12.99 -8.88
N LEU A 30 14.90 12.44 -8.19
CA LEU A 30 15.42 13.00 -6.94
C LEU A 30 16.07 14.38 -7.14
N MET A 31 16.77 14.62 -8.26
CA MET A 31 17.27 15.94 -8.60
C MET A 31 16.12 16.93 -8.83
N ALA A 32 15.07 16.53 -9.55
CA ALA A 32 13.90 17.37 -9.77
C ALA A 32 13.17 17.72 -8.47
N VAL A 33 13.11 16.80 -7.49
CA VAL A 33 12.55 17.03 -6.15
C VAL A 33 13.30 18.15 -5.41
N GLY A 34 14.62 18.22 -5.55
CA GLY A 34 15.45 19.25 -4.94
C GLY A 34 15.19 20.66 -5.46
N HIS A 35 14.62 20.78 -6.66
CA HIS A 35 14.33 22.07 -7.31
C HIS A 35 12.86 22.49 -7.19
N ASP A 36 11.90 21.58 -7.37
CA ASP A 36 10.48 21.92 -7.33
C ASP A 36 9.60 20.71 -6.97
N LEU A 37 8.97 20.75 -5.81
CA LEU A 37 8.05 19.72 -5.32
C LEU A 37 6.84 19.49 -6.24
N ARG A 38 6.41 20.51 -7.00
CA ARG A 38 5.28 20.38 -7.93
C ARG A 38 5.55 19.36 -9.02
N VAL A 39 6.81 19.24 -9.46
CA VAL A 39 7.23 18.23 -10.44
C VAL A 39 6.97 16.82 -9.94
N VAL A 40 7.21 16.57 -8.65
CA VAL A 40 6.96 15.26 -8.03
C VAL A 40 5.47 14.94 -8.02
N ILE A 41 4.64 15.91 -7.62
CA ILE A 41 3.18 15.74 -7.59
C ILE A 41 2.65 15.38 -8.99
N ILE A 42 3.10 16.13 -10.01
CA ILE A 42 2.72 15.87 -11.41
C ILE A 42 3.18 14.47 -11.83
N LYS A 43 4.43 14.08 -11.51
CA LYS A 43 4.96 12.75 -11.85
C LYS A 43 4.22 11.60 -11.14
N LEU A 44 3.82 11.81 -9.88
CA LEU A 44 3.00 10.83 -9.15
C LEU A 44 1.60 10.70 -9.75
N ALA A 45 0.98 11.83 -10.13
CA ALA A 45 -0.32 11.83 -10.79
C ALA A 45 -0.27 11.16 -12.17
N ASP A 46 0.75 11.47 -12.99
CA ASP A 46 0.99 10.82 -14.28
C ASP A 46 1.19 9.31 -14.11
N ARG A 47 2.04 8.89 -13.15
CA ARG A 47 2.26 7.48 -12.87
C ARG A 47 0.98 6.76 -12.44
N LEU A 48 0.17 7.37 -11.59
CA LEU A 48 -1.11 6.81 -11.16
C LEU A 48 -2.07 6.65 -12.36
N HIS A 49 -2.17 7.65 -13.22
CA HIS A 49 -2.96 7.58 -14.43
C HIS A 49 -2.45 6.47 -15.38
N ASN A 50 -1.13 6.36 -15.56
CA ASN A 50 -0.53 5.30 -16.38
C ASN A 50 -0.85 3.91 -15.83
N LEU A 51 -0.85 3.71 -14.51
CA LEU A 51 -1.26 2.45 -13.89
C LEU A 51 -2.73 2.13 -14.14
N GLN A 52 -3.63 3.11 -14.13
CA GLN A 52 -5.05 2.93 -14.41
C GLN A 52 -5.33 2.53 -15.87
N THR A 53 -4.43 2.90 -16.78
CA THR A 53 -4.55 2.66 -18.21
C THR A 53 -3.64 1.53 -18.72
N LEU A 54 -2.96 0.80 -17.84
CA LEU A 54 -2.00 -0.27 -18.21
C LEU A 54 -2.61 -1.38 -19.07
N LYS A 55 -3.90 -1.65 -18.94
CA LYS A 55 -4.60 -2.72 -19.68
C LYS A 55 -4.47 -2.64 -21.21
N TYR A 56 -4.14 -1.47 -21.74
CA TYR A 56 -3.96 -1.24 -23.18
C TYR A 56 -2.54 -1.54 -23.69
N LEU A 57 -1.61 -1.87 -22.79
CA LEU A 57 -0.22 -2.17 -23.14
C LEU A 57 0.02 -3.68 -23.16
N SER A 58 1.15 -4.09 -23.78
CA SER A 58 1.59 -5.49 -23.74
C SER A 58 1.91 -5.94 -22.30
N ALA A 59 1.75 -7.25 -22.04
CA ALA A 59 2.01 -7.83 -20.70
C ALA A 59 3.41 -7.50 -20.17
N GLU A 60 4.42 -7.51 -21.03
CA GLU A 60 5.79 -7.14 -20.65
C GLU A 60 5.88 -5.68 -20.17
N LYS A 61 5.27 -4.74 -20.90
CA LYS A 61 5.22 -3.33 -20.51
C LYS A 61 4.41 -3.12 -19.23
N GLN A 62 3.28 -3.82 -19.09
CA GLN A 62 2.48 -3.79 -17.88
C GLN A 62 3.33 -4.18 -16.66
N HIS A 63 4.04 -5.32 -16.76
CA HIS A 63 4.88 -5.81 -15.66
C HIS A 63 6.04 -4.86 -15.34
N LYS A 64 6.73 -4.31 -16.37
CA LYS A 64 7.82 -3.34 -16.18
C LYS A 64 7.35 -2.09 -15.45
N ILE A 65 6.25 -1.48 -15.92
CA ILE A 65 5.69 -0.25 -15.32
C ILE A 65 5.16 -0.50 -13.92
N ALA A 66 4.47 -1.61 -13.69
CA ALA A 66 3.96 -1.98 -12.37
C ALA A 66 5.11 -2.19 -11.37
N ARG A 67 6.18 -2.89 -11.76
CA ARG A 67 7.37 -3.11 -10.94
C ARG A 67 8.06 -1.79 -10.57
N GLU A 68 8.33 -0.94 -11.55
CA GLU A 68 8.91 0.38 -11.32
C GLU A 68 8.04 1.23 -10.38
N SER A 69 6.71 1.13 -10.51
CA SER A 69 5.77 1.87 -9.67
C SER A 69 5.84 1.44 -8.21
N LEU A 70 5.96 0.13 -7.92
CA LEU A 70 6.14 -0.39 -6.57
C LEU A 70 7.52 -0.04 -5.99
N ASP A 71 8.56 -0.14 -6.80
CA ASP A 71 9.94 -0.01 -6.32
C ASP A 71 10.36 1.45 -6.15
N VAL A 72 9.80 2.39 -6.92
CA VAL A 72 10.21 3.80 -6.95
C VAL A 72 9.10 4.75 -6.51
N PHE A 73 7.95 4.70 -7.19
CA PHE A 73 6.92 5.73 -7.02
C PHE A 73 6.10 5.57 -5.73
N ALA A 74 5.82 4.36 -5.29
CA ALA A 74 5.14 4.13 -4.02
C ALA A 74 5.98 4.59 -2.81
N PRO A 75 7.28 4.25 -2.68
CA PRO A 75 8.15 4.81 -1.65
C PRO A 75 8.31 6.34 -1.74
N LEU A 76 8.32 6.90 -2.94
CA LEU A 76 8.40 8.35 -3.12
C LEU A 76 7.13 9.03 -2.58
N ALA A 77 5.94 8.53 -2.94
CA ALA A 77 4.67 9.03 -2.43
C ALA A 77 4.60 8.94 -0.89
N ASP A 78 5.14 7.87 -0.30
CA ASP A 78 5.21 7.71 1.15
C ASP A 78 6.08 8.78 1.82
N ARG A 79 7.27 9.03 1.29
CA ARG A 79 8.19 10.07 1.79
C ARG A 79 7.62 11.48 1.68
N MET A 80 6.76 11.71 0.68
CA MET A 80 6.06 12.98 0.48
C MET A 80 4.81 13.11 1.37
N GLY A 81 4.52 12.13 2.24
CA GLY A 81 3.32 12.12 3.07
C GLY A 81 2.02 11.85 2.29
N MET A 82 2.12 11.50 0.99
CA MET A 82 0.97 11.25 0.11
C MET A 82 0.45 9.81 0.25
N GLY A 83 0.07 9.42 1.47
CA GLY A 83 -0.30 8.04 1.81
C GLY A 83 -1.45 7.47 0.98
N ARG A 84 -2.44 8.28 0.57
CA ARG A 84 -3.53 7.83 -0.32
C ARG A 84 -3.01 7.48 -1.71
N VAL A 85 -2.13 8.30 -2.28
CA VAL A 85 -1.51 8.06 -3.60
C VAL A 85 -0.62 6.81 -3.55
N ARG A 86 0.18 6.66 -2.48
CA ARG A 86 0.99 5.46 -2.26
C ARG A 86 0.14 4.19 -2.30
N VAL A 87 -0.96 4.16 -1.54
CA VAL A 87 -1.84 2.98 -1.49
C VAL A 87 -2.43 2.68 -2.87
N GLN A 88 -2.88 3.69 -3.62
CA GLN A 88 -3.42 3.49 -4.96
C GLN A 88 -2.37 2.94 -5.93
N ILE A 89 -1.14 3.45 -5.89
CA ILE A 89 -0.03 2.95 -6.71
C ILE A 89 0.28 1.49 -6.33
N GLU A 90 0.39 1.18 -5.03
CA GLU A 90 0.64 -0.18 -4.52
C GLU A 90 -0.45 -1.17 -4.98
N GLU A 91 -1.71 -0.82 -4.85
CA GLU A 91 -2.85 -1.68 -5.23
C GLU A 91 -2.88 -1.97 -6.74
N LEU A 92 -2.80 -0.92 -7.55
CA LEU A 92 -2.82 -1.07 -9.01
C LEU A 92 -1.61 -1.86 -9.50
N ALA A 93 -0.41 -1.53 -9.03
CA ALA A 93 0.80 -2.23 -9.46
C ALA A 93 0.77 -3.71 -9.03
N PHE A 94 0.32 -4.02 -7.81
CA PHE A 94 0.23 -5.38 -7.32
C PHE A 94 -0.77 -6.21 -8.13
N SER A 95 -1.91 -5.65 -8.53
CA SER A 95 -2.90 -6.34 -9.34
C SER A 95 -2.38 -6.79 -10.72
N TYR A 96 -1.36 -6.10 -11.27
CA TYR A 96 -0.70 -6.48 -12.51
C TYR A 96 0.47 -7.44 -12.31
N LEU A 97 1.17 -7.35 -11.18
CA LEU A 97 2.33 -8.19 -10.89
C LEU A 97 1.95 -9.60 -10.42
N GLU A 98 0.93 -9.68 -9.56
CA GLU A 98 0.48 -10.92 -8.92
C GLU A 98 -1.06 -10.99 -8.95
N PRO A 99 -1.67 -11.11 -10.15
CA PRO A 99 -3.13 -10.98 -10.31
C PRO A 99 -3.92 -12.06 -9.57
N GLN A 100 -3.42 -13.28 -9.51
CA GLN A 100 -4.09 -14.37 -8.80
C GLN A 100 -4.11 -14.13 -7.30
N GLU A 101 -2.96 -13.80 -6.72
CA GLU A 101 -2.82 -13.50 -5.29
C GLU A 101 -3.64 -12.26 -4.90
N TYR A 102 -3.62 -11.23 -5.75
CA TYR A 102 -4.44 -10.03 -5.55
C TYR A 102 -5.93 -10.38 -5.44
N GLN A 103 -6.46 -11.21 -6.36
CA GLN A 103 -7.87 -11.62 -6.35
C GLN A 103 -8.22 -12.45 -5.12
N GLN A 104 -7.37 -13.41 -4.73
CA GLN A 104 -7.55 -14.23 -3.53
C GLN A 104 -7.62 -13.36 -2.28
N LEU A 105 -6.64 -12.48 -2.08
CA LEU A 105 -6.58 -11.59 -0.92
C LEU A 105 -7.75 -10.60 -0.90
N GLN A 106 -8.17 -10.08 -2.05
CA GLN A 106 -9.35 -9.23 -2.15
C GLN A 106 -10.62 -9.97 -1.70
N GLY A 107 -10.76 -11.26 -2.05
CA GLY A 107 -11.85 -12.12 -1.60
C GLY A 107 -11.87 -12.28 -0.08
N VAL A 108 -10.72 -12.58 0.52
CA VAL A 108 -10.55 -12.71 1.98
C VAL A 108 -10.92 -11.41 2.71
N ILE A 109 -10.41 -10.26 2.21
CA ILE A 109 -10.76 -8.96 2.80
C ILE A 109 -12.27 -8.72 2.76
N LYS A 110 -12.93 -8.93 1.61
CA LYS A 110 -14.38 -8.77 1.47
C LYS A 110 -15.16 -9.65 2.45
N GLN A 111 -14.74 -10.90 2.63
CA GLN A 111 -15.39 -11.82 3.56
C GLN A 111 -15.22 -11.37 5.01
N ARG A 112 -14.00 -11.06 5.45
CA ARG A 112 -13.73 -10.62 6.82
C ARG A 112 -14.39 -9.27 7.15
N VAL A 113 -14.44 -8.34 6.21
CA VAL A 113 -15.16 -7.07 6.37
C VAL A 113 -16.66 -7.31 6.59
N ARG A 114 -17.28 -8.21 5.82
CA ARG A 114 -18.70 -8.55 6.02
C ARG A 114 -18.96 -9.17 7.40
N GLN A 115 -18.06 -10.05 7.86
CA GLN A 115 -18.17 -10.68 9.19
C GLN A 115 -18.00 -9.66 10.31
N ALA A 116 -17.06 -8.73 10.17
CA ALA A 116 -16.73 -7.73 11.20
C ALA A 116 -17.71 -6.53 11.22
N HIS A 117 -18.53 -6.34 10.20
CA HIS A 117 -19.35 -5.13 10.04
C HIS A 117 -20.23 -4.83 11.27
N ARG A 118 -20.90 -5.86 11.82
CA ARG A 118 -21.77 -5.69 13.01
C ARG A 118 -20.97 -5.28 14.25
N ASN A 119 -19.82 -5.91 14.46
CA ASN A 119 -18.97 -5.60 15.61
C ASN A 119 -18.37 -4.19 15.46
N LEU A 120 -18.00 -3.79 14.25
CA LEU A 120 -17.45 -2.47 13.96
C LEU A 120 -18.47 -1.35 14.27
N GLU A 121 -19.74 -1.52 13.90
CA GLU A 121 -20.80 -0.56 14.20
C GLU A 121 -21.09 -0.46 15.71
N THR A 122 -21.03 -1.59 16.44
CA THR A 122 -21.18 -1.59 17.89
C THR A 122 -20.04 -0.82 18.56
N VAL A 123 -18.80 -1.09 18.16
CA VAL A 123 -17.61 -0.40 18.69
C VAL A 123 -17.65 1.08 18.32
N ARG A 124 -18.01 1.41 17.09
CA ARG A 124 -18.15 2.80 16.65
C ARG A 124 -19.11 3.59 17.51
N LYS A 125 -20.33 3.06 17.75
CA LYS A 125 -21.32 3.69 18.62
C LYS A 125 -20.81 3.89 20.04
N ALA A 126 -20.18 2.86 20.62
CA ALA A 126 -19.64 2.95 21.98
C ALA A 126 -18.56 4.04 22.09
N VAL A 127 -17.71 4.18 21.09
CA VAL A 127 -16.69 5.24 21.04
C VAL A 127 -17.31 6.61 20.86
N GLU A 128 -18.29 6.76 19.96
CA GLU A 128 -19.02 8.03 19.75
C GLU A 128 -19.74 8.49 21.02
N ASP A 129 -20.38 7.55 21.74
CA ASP A 129 -21.06 7.86 23.01
C ASP A 129 -20.06 8.27 24.10
N ALA A 130 -18.91 7.60 24.21
CA ALA A 130 -17.86 7.97 25.14
C ALA A 130 -17.29 9.38 24.88
N PHE A 131 -17.08 9.74 23.60
CA PHE A 131 -16.65 11.11 23.24
C PHE A 131 -17.72 12.15 23.56
N ARG A 132 -19.00 11.85 23.29
CA ARG A 132 -20.10 12.74 23.64
C ARG A 132 -20.18 12.98 25.15
N GLN A 133 -20.06 11.93 25.97
CA GLN A 133 -20.04 12.06 27.44
C GLN A 133 -18.85 12.86 27.95
N ALA A 134 -17.69 12.76 27.28
CA ALA A 134 -16.49 13.53 27.61
C ALA A 134 -16.53 14.98 27.09
N GLY A 135 -17.58 15.40 26.36
CA GLY A 135 -17.68 16.72 25.74
C GLY A 135 -16.70 16.92 24.58
N LEU A 136 -16.17 15.83 24.00
CA LEU A 136 -15.24 15.87 22.89
C LEU A 136 -15.99 15.71 21.56
N GLN A 137 -15.62 16.54 20.57
CA GLN A 137 -16.07 16.37 19.19
C GLN A 137 -15.01 15.60 18.44
N ALA A 138 -15.36 14.43 17.89
CA ALA A 138 -14.48 13.62 17.09
C ALA A 138 -15.25 12.98 15.94
N GLN A 139 -14.60 12.86 14.79
CA GLN A 139 -15.10 12.14 13.64
C GLN A 139 -14.46 10.75 13.60
N LEU A 140 -15.30 9.71 13.46
CA LEU A 140 -14.85 8.33 13.36
C LEU A 140 -14.90 7.86 11.91
N GLU A 141 -13.76 7.41 11.40
CA GLU A 141 -13.61 6.83 10.06
C GLU A 141 -13.24 5.34 10.16
N GLY A 142 -14.01 4.47 9.49
CA GLY A 142 -13.61 3.07 9.31
C GLY A 142 -12.44 2.98 8.31
N ARG A 143 -11.38 2.26 8.68
CA ARG A 143 -10.24 2.01 7.80
C ARG A 143 -10.10 0.52 7.54
N ILE A 144 -10.05 0.15 6.27
CA ILE A 144 -9.73 -1.20 5.82
C ILE A 144 -8.31 -1.20 5.28
N LYS A 145 -7.52 -2.20 5.68
CA LYS A 145 -6.15 -2.37 5.17
C LYS A 145 -6.18 -2.72 3.69
N SER A 146 -5.29 -2.13 2.90
CA SER A 146 -5.16 -2.43 1.48
C SER A 146 -4.69 -3.86 1.22
N VAL A 147 -5.03 -4.42 0.05
CA VAL A 147 -4.67 -5.79 -0.36
C VAL A 147 -3.14 -5.96 -0.34
N TYR A 148 -2.40 -5.00 -0.89
CA TYR A 148 -0.94 -5.04 -0.89
C TYR A 148 -0.33 -4.96 0.52
N SER A 149 -0.95 -4.18 1.42
CA SER A 149 -0.50 -4.12 2.82
C SER A 149 -0.76 -5.44 3.54
N LEU A 150 -1.87 -6.11 3.23
CA LEU A 150 -2.16 -7.45 3.73
C LEU A 150 -1.15 -8.47 3.19
N HIS A 151 -0.88 -8.48 1.87
CA HIS A 151 0.14 -9.31 1.26
C HIS A 151 1.51 -9.16 1.94
N LYS A 152 1.98 -7.91 2.13
CA LYS A 152 3.24 -7.65 2.83
C LYS A 152 3.26 -8.20 4.26
N LYS A 153 2.13 -8.16 4.95
CA LYS A 153 2.02 -8.65 6.32
C LYS A 153 2.00 -10.17 6.37
N LEU A 154 1.21 -10.82 5.50
CA LEU A 154 1.16 -12.28 5.37
C LEU A 154 2.53 -12.90 5.11
N ARG A 155 3.33 -12.28 4.26
CA ARG A 155 4.73 -12.73 4.00
C ARG A 155 5.64 -12.67 5.22
N LYS A 156 5.28 -11.91 6.27
CA LYS A 156 6.04 -11.83 7.52
C LYS A 156 5.62 -12.88 8.55
N VAL A 157 4.40 -13.39 8.41
CA VAL A 157 3.78 -14.38 9.33
C VAL A 157 3.53 -15.71 8.60
N ASP A 158 4.38 -16.03 7.61
CA ASP A 158 4.38 -17.30 6.86
C ASP A 158 3.00 -17.70 6.32
N GLY A 159 2.17 -16.71 5.99
CA GLY A 159 0.83 -16.90 5.42
C GLY A 159 -0.29 -17.10 6.43
N ASP A 160 -0.02 -17.01 7.73
CA ASP A 160 -1.05 -17.19 8.74
C ASP A 160 -1.96 -15.95 8.84
N PHE A 161 -3.22 -16.13 8.40
CA PHE A 161 -4.24 -15.10 8.49
C PHE A 161 -4.74 -14.83 9.91
N ASP A 162 -4.59 -15.77 10.83
CA ASP A 162 -5.08 -15.63 12.20
C ASP A 162 -4.15 -14.74 13.04
N GLU A 163 -2.92 -14.54 12.59
CA GLU A 163 -2.01 -13.53 13.16
C GLU A 163 -2.27 -12.09 12.68
N ILE A 164 -3.31 -11.86 11.83
CA ILE A 164 -3.63 -10.53 11.30
C ILE A 164 -4.87 -9.96 11.99
N TYR A 165 -4.65 -9.23 13.07
CA TYR A 165 -5.71 -8.60 13.87
C TYR A 165 -6.10 -7.20 13.39
N ASP A 166 -5.28 -6.51 12.59
CA ASP A 166 -5.41 -5.10 12.22
C ASP A 166 -5.90 -4.89 10.77
N LEU A 167 -6.74 -5.82 10.26
CA LEU A 167 -7.32 -5.71 8.92
C LEU A 167 -8.32 -4.55 8.81
N ILE A 168 -9.08 -4.34 9.89
CA ILE A 168 -10.09 -3.29 10.02
C ILE A 168 -9.76 -2.50 11.29
N ALA A 169 -9.83 -1.18 11.19
CA ALA A 169 -9.57 -0.28 12.31
C ALA A 169 -10.52 0.92 12.26
N LEU A 170 -10.72 1.57 13.41
CA LEU A 170 -11.33 2.88 13.50
C LEU A 170 -10.22 3.94 13.63
N ARG A 171 -10.38 5.03 12.92
CA ARG A 171 -9.56 6.22 13.04
C ARG A 171 -10.40 7.32 13.66
N VAL A 172 -9.85 7.99 14.66
CA VAL A 172 -10.39 9.20 15.26
C VAL A 172 -9.73 10.40 14.61
N LEU A 173 -10.52 11.37 14.16
CA LEU A 173 -10.09 12.63 13.53
C LEU A 173 -10.58 13.82 14.35
#